data_fa7b5fa810f78db500452a0182759aa4
#
_entry.id   fa7b5fa810f78db500452a0182759aa4
#
_cell.length_a   1.000
_cell.length_b   1.000
_cell.length_c   1.000
_cell.angle_alpha   90.00
_cell.angle_beta   90.00
_cell.angle_gamma   90.00
#
_symmetry.space_group_name_H-M   'P 1'
#
loop_
_entity.id
_entity.type
_entity.pdbx_description
1 polymer ?
#
loop_
_entity_poly.entity_id
_entity_poly.type
_entity_poly.pdbx_seq_one_letter_code
_entity_poly.pdbx_strand_id
1 'polypeptide(L)'
;VGSEMCIRDSSMGMYIADKAVKKMVEAGLAPKTANVVILGLTFKENCSDIRNSKVYDIIKQLRTYGIEPMIVDPWADREDAYIEYGVKLYSINDIKNADCIIVAVAHRQFVENRIENIENMFGEDQEHKKVLIDVKGIYDIEFLKKSNIYWWRL
;
A
#
# COMPACT_ATOMS: atom_id res chain seq x y z
N VAL A 1 24.35 14.15 -5.47
CA VAL A 1 23.54 13.78 -4.31
C VAL A 1 22.04 13.80 -4.64
N GLY A 2 21.57 14.88 -5.25
CA GLY A 2 20.16 14.97 -5.65
C GLY A 2 19.74 13.91 -6.66
N SER A 3 20.56 13.67 -7.69
CA SER A 3 20.26 12.66 -8.70
C SER A 3 20.33 11.24 -8.13
N GLU A 4 21.24 11.00 -7.20
CA GLU A 4 21.32 9.72 -6.50
C GLU A 4 20.08 9.47 -5.65
N MET A 5 19.57 10.49 -4.97
CA MET A 5 18.36 10.40 -4.19
C MET A 5 17.14 10.09 -5.07
N CYS A 6 17.06 10.71 -6.25
CA CYS A 6 15.97 10.44 -7.19
C CYS A 6 16.02 9.00 -7.70
N ILE A 7 17.21 8.50 -8.01
CA ILE A 7 17.41 7.11 -8.44
C ILE A 7 17.03 6.15 -7.31
N ARG A 8 17.44 6.45 -6.08
CA ARG A 8 17.10 5.65 -4.90
C ARG A 8 15.60 5.59 -4.68
N ASP A 9 14.91 6.74 -4.84
CA ASP A 9 13.46 6.80 -4.62
C ASP A 9 12.72 5.91 -5.61
N SER A 10 13.07 5.96 -6.91
CA SER A 10 12.48 5.08 -7.91
C SER A 10 12.80 3.62 -7.66
N SER A 11 14.06 3.32 -7.33
CA SER A 11 14.51 1.98 -6.98
C SER A 11 13.81 1.48 -5.73
N MET A 12 13.56 2.37 -4.77
CA MET A 12 12.87 2.01 -3.53
C MET A 12 11.42 1.63 -3.79
N GLY A 13 10.71 2.34 -4.68
CA GLY A 13 9.35 1.99 -5.06
C GLY A 13 9.28 0.60 -5.69
N MET A 14 10.18 0.32 -6.61
CA MET A 14 10.30 -1.01 -7.23
C MET A 14 10.61 -2.09 -6.19
N TYR A 15 11.52 -1.80 -5.27
CA TYR A 15 11.91 -2.72 -4.20
C TYR A 15 10.73 -3.05 -3.29
N ILE A 16 9.95 -2.03 -2.91
CA ILE A 16 8.76 -2.21 -2.07
C ILE A 16 7.74 -3.11 -2.76
N ALA A 17 7.48 -2.86 -4.04
CA ALA A 17 6.54 -3.68 -4.81
C ALA A 17 7.02 -5.12 -4.92
N ASP A 18 8.31 -5.35 -5.17
CA ASP A 18 8.89 -6.69 -5.23
C ASP A 18 8.77 -7.40 -3.88
N LYS A 19 8.98 -6.68 -2.78
CA LYS A 19 8.81 -7.24 -1.43
C LYS A 19 7.36 -7.63 -1.16
N ALA A 20 6.40 -6.81 -1.63
CA ALA A 20 4.99 -7.12 -1.48
C ALA A 20 4.64 -8.41 -2.22
N VAL A 21 5.10 -8.56 -3.46
CA VAL A 21 4.88 -9.77 -4.24
C VAL A 21 5.52 -10.98 -3.55
N LYS A 22 6.74 -10.84 -3.07
CA LYS A 22 7.45 -11.91 -2.38
C LYS A 22 6.72 -12.37 -1.12
N LYS A 23 6.21 -11.43 -0.34
CA LYS A 23 5.43 -11.74 0.86
C LYS A 23 4.12 -12.43 0.52
N MET A 24 3.46 -12.01 -0.56
CA MET A 24 2.24 -12.70 -1.01
C MET A 24 2.53 -14.15 -1.38
N VAL A 25 3.63 -14.41 -2.09
CA VAL A 25 4.04 -15.76 -2.47
C VAL A 25 4.34 -16.59 -1.21
N GLU A 26 5.06 -16.03 -0.23
CA GLU A 26 5.35 -16.69 1.04
C GLU A 26 4.06 -17.06 1.79
N ALA A 27 3.05 -16.20 1.71
CA ALA A 27 1.76 -16.45 2.36
C ALA A 27 0.89 -17.46 1.60
N GLY A 28 1.31 -17.87 0.41
CA GLY A 28 0.54 -18.79 -0.41
C GLY A 28 -0.51 -18.12 -1.28
N LEU A 29 -0.41 -16.80 -1.46
CA LEU A 29 -1.30 -16.04 -2.34
C LEU A 29 -0.75 -16.03 -3.76
N ALA A 30 -1.66 -16.07 -4.75
CA ALA A 30 -1.29 -15.86 -6.14
C ALA A 30 -1.32 -14.35 -6.41
N PRO A 31 -0.18 -13.69 -6.65
CA PRO A 31 -0.16 -12.22 -6.77
C PRO A 31 -1.10 -11.67 -7.84
N LYS A 32 -1.22 -12.37 -8.94
CA LYS A 32 -2.04 -11.91 -10.07
C LYS A 32 -3.52 -11.81 -9.74
N THR A 33 -4.02 -12.64 -8.84
CA THR A 33 -5.43 -12.65 -8.44
C THR A 33 -5.68 -12.03 -7.08
N ALA A 34 -4.63 -11.65 -6.37
CA ALA A 34 -4.73 -11.07 -5.03
C ALA A 34 -5.31 -9.66 -5.09
N ASN A 35 -6.08 -9.31 -4.07
CA ASN A 35 -6.61 -7.97 -3.88
C ASN A 35 -5.56 -7.13 -3.15
N VAL A 36 -4.85 -6.29 -3.89
CA VAL A 36 -3.78 -5.44 -3.34
C VAL A 36 -4.32 -4.02 -3.17
N VAL A 37 -4.11 -3.45 -1.99
CA VAL A 37 -4.55 -2.10 -1.64
C VAL A 37 -3.34 -1.27 -1.26
N ILE A 38 -3.24 -0.06 -1.80
CA ILE A 38 -2.20 0.90 -1.42
C ILE A 38 -2.87 2.04 -0.67
N LEU A 39 -2.40 2.31 0.55
CA LEU A 39 -2.86 3.42 1.35
C LEU A 39 -1.94 4.61 1.14
N GLY A 40 -2.42 5.60 0.41
CA GLY A 40 -1.70 6.83 0.12
C GLY A 40 -1.19 6.92 -1.31
N LEU A 41 -1.40 8.07 -1.92
CA LEU A 41 -0.91 8.38 -3.26
C LEU A 41 -0.18 9.72 -3.29
N THR A 42 -0.47 10.60 -2.33
CA THR A 42 0.08 11.95 -2.34
C THR A 42 1.58 11.97 -2.07
N PHE A 43 2.20 13.11 -2.34
CA PHE A 43 3.64 13.30 -2.20
C PHE A 43 4.12 13.06 -0.76
N LYS A 44 3.34 13.50 0.23
CA LYS A 44 3.67 13.32 1.64
C LYS A 44 2.40 13.31 2.48
N GLU A 45 2.52 12.93 3.74
CA GLU A 45 1.40 12.84 4.67
C GLU A 45 0.68 14.18 4.84
N ASN A 46 -0.62 14.09 4.93
CA ASN A 46 -1.53 15.21 5.18
C ASN A 46 -1.37 16.35 4.16
N CYS A 47 -1.13 15.99 2.92
CA CYS A 47 -0.95 16.90 1.80
C CYS A 47 -1.74 16.38 0.60
N SER A 48 -2.35 17.27 -0.16
CA SER A 48 -3.16 16.88 -1.33
C SER A 48 -2.37 16.82 -2.64
N ASP A 49 -1.09 17.17 -2.63
CA ASP A 49 -0.25 17.22 -3.83
C ASP A 49 0.11 15.79 -4.26
N ILE A 50 -0.35 15.41 -5.46
CA ILE A 50 -0.07 14.08 -6.03
C ILE A 50 1.07 14.13 -7.07
N ARG A 51 1.63 15.31 -7.35
CA ARG A 51 2.70 15.44 -8.34
C ARG A 51 3.98 14.80 -7.81
N ASN A 52 4.71 14.14 -8.70
CA ASN A 52 5.97 13.45 -8.36
C ASN A 52 5.80 12.41 -7.24
N SER A 53 4.65 11.74 -7.22
CA SER A 53 4.38 10.71 -6.22
C SER A 53 5.32 9.52 -6.39
N LYS A 54 6.03 9.15 -5.31
CA LYS A 54 6.88 7.96 -5.29
C LYS A 54 6.04 6.68 -5.26
N VAL A 55 4.80 6.79 -4.84
CA VAL A 55 3.85 5.67 -4.83
C VAL A 55 3.59 5.18 -6.26
N TYR A 56 3.64 6.07 -7.24
CA TYR A 56 3.44 5.68 -8.63
C TYR A 56 4.49 4.65 -9.09
N ASP A 57 5.71 4.72 -8.58
CA ASP A 57 6.74 3.71 -8.88
C ASP A 57 6.34 2.33 -8.36
N ILE A 58 5.70 2.28 -7.19
CA ILE A 58 5.15 1.04 -6.63
C ILE A 58 4.03 0.52 -7.55
N ILE A 59 3.13 1.40 -7.97
CA ILE A 59 2.02 1.05 -8.85
C ILE A 59 2.52 0.47 -10.18
N LYS A 60 3.48 1.16 -10.80
CA LYS A 60 4.06 0.70 -12.08
C LYS A 60 4.68 -0.68 -11.94
N GLN A 61 5.44 -0.90 -10.88
CA GLN A 61 6.10 -2.19 -10.67
C GLN A 61 5.09 -3.31 -10.42
N LEU A 62 4.05 -3.04 -9.65
CA LEU A 62 2.96 -4.00 -9.44
C LEU A 62 2.26 -4.34 -10.75
N ARG A 63 2.08 -3.36 -11.62
CA ARG A 63 1.46 -3.58 -12.93
C ARG A 63 2.30 -4.52 -13.82
N THR A 64 3.63 -4.54 -13.64
CA THR A 64 4.48 -5.48 -14.38
C THR A 64 4.22 -6.93 -13.99
N TYR A 65 3.67 -7.18 -12.80
CA TYR A 65 3.25 -8.50 -12.33
C TYR A 65 1.80 -8.83 -12.70
N GLY A 66 1.13 -7.92 -13.40
CA GLY A 66 -0.29 -8.10 -13.74
C GLY A 66 -1.23 -7.72 -12.61
N ILE A 67 -0.75 -6.95 -11.64
CA ILE A 67 -1.53 -6.51 -10.48
C ILE A 67 -2.01 -5.09 -10.72
N GLU A 68 -3.33 -4.85 -10.59
CA GLU A 68 -3.89 -3.49 -10.59
C GLU A 68 -4.33 -3.17 -9.16
N PRO A 69 -3.54 -2.40 -8.41
CA PRO A 69 -3.88 -2.14 -7.01
C PRO A 69 -5.05 -1.17 -6.86
N MET A 70 -5.79 -1.34 -5.78
CA MET A 70 -6.79 -0.36 -5.36
C MET A 70 -6.09 0.71 -4.53
N ILE A 71 -6.34 1.98 -4.85
CA ILE A 71 -5.67 3.10 -4.20
C ILE A 71 -6.66 3.81 -3.29
N VAL A 72 -6.27 4.02 -2.03
CA VAL A 72 -7.06 4.76 -1.05
C VAL A 72 -6.25 5.99 -0.62
N ASP A 73 -6.77 7.18 -0.87
CA ASP A 73 -6.12 8.41 -0.40
C ASP A 73 -7.17 9.48 -0.16
N PRO A 74 -7.47 9.80 1.11
CA PRO A 74 -8.49 10.80 1.44
C PRO A 74 -8.08 12.23 1.14
N TRP A 75 -6.79 12.48 0.88
CA TRP A 75 -6.26 13.81 0.58
C TRP A 75 -6.18 14.11 -0.91
N ALA A 76 -6.13 13.07 -1.75
CA ALA A 76 -5.99 13.21 -3.19
C ALA A 76 -7.35 13.45 -3.86
N ASP A 77 -7.35 14.27 -4.91
CA ASP A 77 -8.53 14.46 -5.75
C ASP A 77 -8.66 13.28 -6.71
N ARG A 78 -9.86 12.72 -6.83
CA ARG A 78 -10.12 11.54 -7.65
C ARG A 78 -9.88 11.77 -9.13
N GLU A 79 -10.30 12.95 -9.63
CA GLU A 79 -10.13 13.29 -11.02
C GLU A 79 -8.67 13.52 -11.35
N ASP A 80 -7.94 14.27 -10.50
CA ASP A 80 -6.52 14.50 -10.68
C ASP A 80 -5.72 13.21 -10.69
N ALA A 81 -6.04 12.27 -9.80
CA ALA A 81 -5.38 10.98 -9.73
C ALA A 81 -5.60 10.17 -11.00
N TYR A 82 -6.79 10.21 -11.54
CA TYR A 82 -7.11 9.52 -12.78
C TYR A 82 -6.36 10.13 -13.97
N ILE A 83 -6.37 11.46 -14.08
CA ILE A 83 -5.70 12.16 -15.17
C ILE A 83 -4.19 11.97 -15.10
N GLU A 84 -3.60 12.11 -13.92
CA GLU A 84 -2.14 12.06 -13.76
C GLU A 84 -1.58 10.66 -13.85
N TYR A 85 -2.24 9.68 -13.24
CA TYR A 85 -1.68 8.32 -13.08
C TYR A 85 -2.58 7.20 -13.64
N GLY A 86 -3.76 7.53 -14.10
CA GLY A 86 -4.70 6.51 -14.58
C GLY A 86 -5.19 5.58 -13.47
N VAL A 87 -5.26 6.08 -12.23
CA VAL A 87 -5.69 5.27 -11.08
C VAL A 87 -7.06 5.72 -10.60
N LYS A 88 -7.84 4.76 -10.10
CA LYS A 88 -9.13 5.01 -9.49
C LYS A 88 -8.94 5.00 -7.97
N LEU A 89 -9.44 6.04 -7.30
CA LEU A 89 -9.40 6.10 -5.84
C LEU A 89 -10.65 5.48 -5.24
N TYR A 90 -10.45 4.77 -4.14
CA TYR A 90 -11.51 4.11 -3.38
C TYR A 90 -11.58 4.72 -1.98
N SER A 91 -12.75 4.65 -1.36
CA SER A 91 -12.89 4.97 0.06
C SER A 91 -12.39 3.78 0.87
N ILE A 92 -11.77 4.04 2.02
CA ILE A 92 -11.29 2.98 2.91
C ILE A 92 -12.43 2.04 3.33
N ASN A 93 -13.64 2.58 3.46
CA ASN A 93 -14.82 1.80 3.85
C ASN A 93 -15.30 0.86 2.74
N ASP A 94 -14.90 1.09 1.51
CA ASP A 94 -15.26 0.24 0.37
C ASP A 94 -14.34 -0.97 0.22
N ILE A 95 -13.24 -1.01 0.95
CA ILE A 95 -12.28 -2.11 0.86
C ILE A 95 -12.71 -3.25 1.77
N LYS A 96 -12.90 -4.41 1.18
CA LYS A 96 -13.25 -5.65 1.88
C LYS A 96 -12.40 -6.78 1.34
N ASN A 97 -12.02 -7.69 2.21
CA ASN A 97 -11.28 -8.90 1.83
C ASN A 97 -9.96 -8.60 1.09
N ALA A 98 -9.24 -7.57 1.54
CA ALA A 98 -7.92 -7.28 1.01
C ALA A 98 -6.96 -8.44 1.33
N ASP A 99 -6.12 -8.78 0.37
CA ASP A 99 -5.08 -9.81 0.55
C ASP A 99 -3.75 -9.18 0.95
N CYS A 100 -3.44 -8.00 0.40
CA CYS A 100 -2.20 -7.28 0.68
C CYS A 100 -2.51 -5.80 0.84
N ILE A 101 -2.03 -5.21 1.93
CA ILE A 101 -2.17 -3.77 2.19
C ILE A 101 -0.76 -3.18 2.25
N ILE A 102 -0.51 -2.15 1.45
CA ILE A 102 0.76 -1.41 1.43
C ILE A 102 0.50 -0.02 2.00
N VAL A 103 1.09 0.30 3.14
CA VAL A 103 0.96 1.64 3.75
C VAL A 103 2.10 2.50 3.22
N ALA A 104 1.79 3.27 2.18
CA ALA A 104 2.79 4.05 1.44
C ALA A 104 2.94 5.48 1.93
N VAL A 105 1.87 6.08 2.48
CA VAL A 105 1.89 7.44 3.02
C VAL A 105 1.18 7.42 4.37
N ALA A 106 1.78 8.08 5.37
CA ALA A 106 1.26 8.05 6.75
C ALA A 106 0.25 9.20 6.99
N HIS A 107 -0.83 9.23 6.19
CA HIS A 107 -1.90 10.20 6.42
C HIS A 107 -2.52 9.97 7.80
N ARG A 108 -3.00 11.07 8.42
CA ARG A 108 -3.62 11.00 9.74
C ARG A 108 -4.74 9.95 9.79
N GLN A 109 -5.55 9.87 8.73
CA GLN A 109 -6.66 8.93 8.65
C GLN A 109 -6.20 7.47 8.69
N PHE A 110 -4.97 7.19 8.26
CA PHE A 110 -4.40 5.84 8.30
C PHE A 110 -3.73 5.53 9.64
N VAL A 111 -3.17 6.55 10.29
CA VAL A 111 -2.49 6.40 11.59
C VAL A 111 -3.49 6.26 12.73
N GLU A 112 -4.54 7.08 12.73
CA GLU A 112 -5.64 6.98 13.68
C GLU A 112 -6.43 5.70 13.41
N ASN A 113 -6.72 4.93 14.46
CA ASN A 113 -7.45 3.67 14.35
C ASN A 113 -6.80 2.68 13.36
N ARG A 114 -5.47 2.69 13.27
CA ARG A 114 -4.74 1.92 12.27
C ARG A 114 -5.01 0.41 12.33
N ILE A 115 -5.12 -0.13 13.52
CA ILE A 115 -5.37 -1.57 13.71
C ILE A 115 -6.80 -1.91 13.25
N GLU A 116 -7.79 -1.13 13.68
CA GLU A 116 -9.18 -1.30 13.27
C GLU A 116 -9.33 -1.20 11.75
N ASN A 117 -8.62 -0.24 11.14
CA ASN A 117 -8.68 -0.05 9.69
C ASN A 117 -8.21 -1.30 8.93
N ILE A 118 -7.08 -1.88 9.32
CA ILE A 118 -6.59 -3.09 8.63
C ILE A 118 -7.46 -4.31 8.91
N GLU A 119 -8.00 -4.43 10.12
CA GLU A 119 -8.91 -5.51 10.44
C GLU A 119 -10.17 -5.45 9.57
N ASN A 120 -10.72 -4.25 9.38
CA ASN A 120 -11.89 -4.05 8.53
C ASN A 120 -11.58 -4.34 7.06
N MET A 121 -10.43 -3.92 6.58
CA MET A 121 -10.04 -4.13 5.18
C MET A 121 -9.70 -5.59 4.89
N PHE A 122 -9.02 -6.28 5.78
CA PHE A 122 -8.71 -7.70 5.62
C PHE A 122 -9.93 -8.61 5.78
N GLY A 123 -10.88 -8.21 6.62
CA GLY A 123 -12.07 -9.01 6.91
C GLY A 123 -11.88 -9.98 8.07
N GLU A 124 -12.95 -10.67 8.41
CA GLU A 124 -13.00 -11.51 9.61
C GLU A 124 -12.54 -12.96 9.38
N ASP A 125 -12.38 -13.37 8.12
CA ASP A 125 -11.99 -14.74 7.80
C ASP A 125 -10.58 -15.03 8.33
N GLN A 126 -10.49 -15.91 9.32
CA GLN A 126 -9.21 -16.23 9.95
C GLN A 126 -8.32 -17.11 9.09
N GLU A 127 -8.89 -17.83 8.15
CA GLU A 127 -8.12 -18.62 7.20
C GLU A 127 -7.58 -17.77 6.04
N HIS A 128 -8.14 -16.57 5.88
CA HIS A 128 -7.70 -15.64 4.85
C HIS A 128 -6.26 -15.19 5.12
N LYS A 129 -5.41 -15.35 4.12
CA LYS A 129 -4.01 -14.92 4.23
C LYS A 129 -3.94 -13.40 4.13
N LYS A 130 -3.16 -12.81 5.02
CA LYS A 130 -3.08 -11.35 5.16
C LYS A 130 -1.63 -10.92 5.04
N VAL A 131 -1.35 -9.99 4.14
CA VAL A 131 -0.01 -9.44 3.94
C VAL A 131 -0.05 -7.94 4.20
N LEU A 132 0.88 -7.44 4.99
CA LEU A 132 0.99 -6.01 5.31
C LEU A 132 2.41 -5.54 5.02
N ILE A 133 2.52 -4.52 4.19
CA ILE A 133 3.78 -3.86 3.88
C ILE A 133 3.73 -2.47 4.50
N ASP A 134 4.40 -2.30 5.62
CA ASP A 134 4.38 -1.05 6.39
C ASP A 134 5.60 -0.20 6.05
N VAL A 135 5.49 0.55 4.95
CA VAL A 135 6.59 1.38 4.46
C VAL A 135 6.94 2.49 5.45
N LYS A 136 5.92 3.05 6.11
CA LYS A 136 6.09 4.21 6.99
C LYS A 136 6.28 3.86 8.46
N GLY A 137 6.19 2.58 8.82
CA GLY A 137 6.43 2.15 10.19
C GLY A 137 5.38 2.63 11.17
N ILE A 138 4.11 2.65 10.75
CA ILE A 138 3.01 3.12 11.62
C ILE A 138 2.49 2.04 12.57
N TYR A 139 2.84 0.78 12.35
CA TYR A 139 2.42 -0.33 13.21
C TYR A 139 3.55 -0.74 14.14
N ASP A 140 3.22 -1.05 15.38
CA ASP A 140 4.20 -1.52 16.35
C ASP A 140 4.68 -2.92 16.00
N ILE A 141 5.97 -3.15 16.10
CA ILE A 141 6.57 -4.46 15.83
C ILE A 141 5.98 -5.52 16.75
N GLU A 142 5.73 -5.19 18.01
CA GLU A 142 5.11 -6.11 18.97
C GLU A 142 3.73 -6.57 18.49
N PHE A 143 2.91 -5.65 17.98
CA PHE A 143 1.62 -5.99 17.40
C PHE A 143 1.78 -6.92 16.20
N LEU A 144 2.71 -6.59 15.29
CA LEU A 144 2.92 -7.36 14.07
C LEU A 144 3.40 -8.78 14.39
N LYS A 145 4.30 -8.93 15.34
CA LYS A 145 4.81 -10.24 15.76
C LYS A 145 3.74 -11.14 16.38
N LYS A 146 2.77 -10.55 17.07
CA LYS A 146 1.68 -11.28 17.71
C LYS A 146 0.52 -11.55 16.76
N SER A 147 0.48 -10.88 15.60
CA SER A 147 -0.57 -11.05 14.61
C SER A 147 -0.35 -12.29 13.77
N ASN A 148 -1.38 -12.71 13.04
CA ASN A 148 -1.26 -13.76 12.03
C ASN A 148 -0.99 -13.21 10.63
N ILE A 149 -0.52 -11.95 10.56
CA ILE A 149 -0.25 -11.25 9.32
C ILE A 149 1.18 -11.54 8.86
N TYR A 150 1.36 -11.80 7.58
CA TYR A 150 2.68 -11.85 6.95
C TYR A 150 3.08 -10.40 6.69
N TRP A 151 4.06 -9.90 7.42
CA TRP A 151 4.40 -8.49 7.37
C TRP A 151 5.84 -8.23 6.96
N TRP A 152 6.06 -7.07 6.39
CA TRP A 152 7.38 -6.52 6.13
C TRP A 152 7.35 -5.03 6.43
N ARG A 153 8.42 -4.52 6.93
CA ARG A 153 8.55 -3.12 7.32
C ARG A 153 9.89 -2.59 6.82
N LEU A 154 9.85 -1.38 6.21
CA LEU A 154 11.05 -0.72 5.69
C LEU A 154 11.97 -0.25 6.81
#